data_8927f984e42fd87740156757b1bb0ef0
#
_entry.id   8927f984e42fd87740156757b1bb0ef0
#
_cell.length_a   1.000
_cell.length_b   1.000
_cell.length_c   1.000
_cell.angle_alpha   90.00
_cell.angle_beta   90.00
_cell.angle_gamma   90.00
#
_symmetry.space_group_name_H-M   'P 1'
#
loop_
_entity.id
_entity.type
_entity.pdbx_description
1 polymer ?
#
loop_
_entity_poly.entity_id
_entity_poly.type
_entity_poly.pdbx_seq_one_letter_code
_entity_poly.pdbx_strand_id
1 'polypeptide(L)'
;MKRVLIIIIAIASLVACGDSRKQLMSRAEELCQYIPDHELLEKSKEFMTADFYAVLDTMFYRLPAHEAMDHEWLYYFVTGNGGTIADYTVTGVQKTDATHAIATISVRQMWEDGSFDETTDIEEHKLYMEKVNGQWLMCDFDEHKQDCIRYIENNRREQALRDAISDYLVKEIGVQYRQGELCIPTLMIVSAQEISVDQAWVWGDFWIWWYNQEGDTLKTVSGGNHSGLMTVLEEDGKFKVESFEQTVDGAGNDASARRIFRSHYDIYCNMHSNRDVREAVRQEQLSEYVSAHNLNIHYYQDYGWDAVKL
;
A
#
# COMPACT_ATOMS: atom_id res chain seq x y z
N MET A 1 -35.93 20.21 -72.94
CA MET A 1 -35.29 19.03 -72.30
C MET A 1 -34.95 19.38 -70.84
N LYS A 2 -35.81 18.98 -69.93
CA LYS A 2 -35.60 19.21 -68.48
C LYS A 2 -34.83 18.02 -67.89
N ARG A 3 -33.62 18.26 -67.43
CA ARG A 3 -32.85 17.25 -66.74
C ARG A 3 -33.37 17.21 -65.29
N VAL A 4 -33.93 16.06 -64.86
CA VAL A 4 -34.35 15.77 -63.53
C VAL A 4 -33.07 15.22 -62.79
N LEU A 5 -32.60 15.95 -61.79
CA LEU A 5 -31.52 15.57 -60.94
C LEU A 5 -32.11 14.71 -59.80
N ILE A 6 -31.90 13.43 -59.86
CA ILE A 6 -32.28 12.52 -58.76
C ILE A 6 -31.17 12.57 -57.65
N ILE A 7 -31.46 13.27 -56.58
CA ILE A 7 -30.59 13.24 -55.39
C ILE A 7 -30.96 11.96 -54.61
N ILE A 8 -30.08 10.97 -54.66
CA ILE A 8 -30.17 9.80 -53.79
C ILE A 8 -29.60 10.25 -52.43
N ILE A 9 -30.47 10.55 -51.48
CA ILE A 9 -30.11 10.69 -50.08
C ILE A 9 -29.87 9.28 -49.53
N ALA A 10 -28.62 8.87 -49.44
CA ALA A 10 -28.25 7.72 -48.65
C ALA A 10 -28.49 8.05 -47.18
N ILE A 11 -29.62 7.64 -46.67
CA ILE A 11 -29.85 7.57 -45.23
C ILE A 11 -28.95 6.46 -44.70
N ALA A 12 -27.74 6.83 -44.28
CA ALA A 12 -26.95 5.96 -43.39
C ALA A 12 -27.75 5.86 -42.09
N SER A 13 -28.55 4.84 -41.99
CA SER A 13 -29.11 4.37 -40.74
C SER A 13 -27.92 3.95 -39.87
N LEU A 14 -27.47 4.89 -39.07
CA LEU A 14 -26.69 4.55 -37.85
C LEU A 14 -27.62 3.68 -36.99
N VAL A 15 -27.61 2.38 -37.25
CA VAL A 15 -28.05 1.41 -36.30
C VAL A 15 -27.05 1.57 -35.14
N ALA A 16 -27.41 2.40 -34.18
CA ALA A 16 -26.79 2.37 -32.89
C ALA A 16 -27.09 0.95 -32.34
N CYS A 17 -26.17 0.01 -32.61
CA CYS A 17 -26.21 -1.31 -32.05
C CYS A 17 -25.93 -1.13 -30.56
N GLY A 18 -26.99 -0.78 -29.81
CA GLY A 18 -26.93 -0.77 -28.35
C GLY A 18 -26.66 -2.21 -27.90
N ASP A 19 -25.62 -2.40 -27.09
CA ASP A 19 -25.32 -3.73 -26.55
C ASP A 19 -26.57 -4.30 -25.90
N SER A 20 -26.99 -5.46 -26.36
CA SER A 20 -28.15 -6.13 -25.77
C SER A 20 -27.80 -6.61 -24.35
N ARG A 21 -28.82 -6.76 -23.49
CA ARG A 21 -28.63 -7.32 -22.14
C ARG A 21 -27.89 -8.66 -22.19
N LYS A 22 -28.19 -9.49 -23.19
CA LYS A 22 -27.54 -10.80 -23.35
C LYS A 22 -26.05 -10.65 -23.65
N GLN A 23 -25.65 -9.71 -24.51
CA GLN A 23 -24.23 -9.44 -24.82
C GLN A 23 -23.49 -8.92 -23.58
N LEU A 24 -24.11 -8.04 -22.80
CA LEU A 24 -23.52 -7.54 -21.56
C LEU A 24 -23.37 -8.65 -20.51
N MET A 25 -24.37 -9.53 -20.36
CA MET A 25 -24.25 -10.68 -19.46
C MET A 25 -23.12 -11.60 -19.89
N SER A 26 -23.04 -11.96 -21.16
CA SER A 26 -21.97 -12.82 -21.66
C SER A 26 -20.58 -12.17 -21.51
N ARG A 27 -20.50 -10.84 -21.64
CA ARG A 27 -19.23 -10.13 -21.40
C ARG A 27 -18.89 -10.08 -19.91
N ALA A 28 -19.86 -9.89 -19.02
CA ALA A 28 -19.64 -9.96 -17.59
C ALA A 28 -19.17 -11.35 -17.14
N GLU A 29 -19.76 -12.41 -17.70
CA GLU A 29 -19.31 -13.80 -17.46
C GLU A 29 -17.85 -14.02 -17.89
N GLU A 30 -17.44 -13.45 -19.03
CA GLU A 30 -16.05 -13.48 -19.47
C GLU A 30 -15.14 -12.71 -18.51
N LEU A 31 -15.55 -11.50 -18.09
CA LEU A 31 -14.77 -10.66 -17.17
C LEU A 31 -14.62 -11.27 -15.77
N CYS A 32 -15.58 -12.07 -15.32
CA CYS A 32 -15.49 -12.76 -14.03
C CYS A 32 -14.27 -13.67 -13.92
N GLN A 33 -13.73 -14.17 -15.04
CA GLN A 33 -12.52 -14.99 -15.06
C GLN A 33 -11.25 -14.18 -14.72
N TYR A 34 -11.36 -12.84 -14.73
CA TYR A 34 -10.28 -11.90 -14.47
C TYR A 34 -10.61 -10.99 -13.27
N ILE A 35 -11.45 -11.45 -12.35
CA ILE A 35 -11.65 -10.76 -11.08
C ILE A 35 -10.31 -10.64 -10.36
N PRO A 36 -10.05 -9.52 -9.67
CA PRO A 36 -8.75 -9.25 -9.09
C PRO A 36 -8.23 -10.41 -8.24
N ASP A 37 -7.23 -11.07 -8.77
CA ASP A 37 -6.42 -12.10 -8.13
C ASP A 37 -4.97 -11.77 -8.48
N HIS A 38 -4.08 -11.62 -7.49
CA HIS A 38 -2.71 -11.23 -7.72
C HIS A 38 -1.97 -12.13 -8.69
N GLU A 39 -2.26 -13.44 -8.71
CA GLU A 39 -1.67 -14.39 -9.65
C GLU A 39 -2.13 -14.17 -11.11
N LEU A 40 -3.31 -13.57 -11.28
CA LEU A 40 -3.92 -13.32 -12.59
C LEU A 40 -3.79 -11.86 -13.05
N LEU A 41 -3.32 -10.93 -12.22
CA LEU A 41 -3.37 -9.51 -12.51
C LEU A 41 -2.75 -9.12 -13.85
N GLU A 42 -1.57 -9.64 -14.21
CA GLU A 42 -0.97 -9.37 -15.52
C GLU A 42 -1.81 -9.91 -16.68
N LYS A 43 -2.47 -11.05 -16.49
CA LYS A 43 -3.34 -11.65 -17.50
C LYS A 43 -4.64 -10.89 -17.65
N SER A 44 -5.06 -10.18 -16.62
CA SER A 44 -6.31 -9.42 -16.60
C SER A 44 -6.19 -8.03 -17.21
N LYS A 45 -4.98 -7.56 -17.53
CA LYS A 45 -4.72 -6.19 -18.01
C LYS A 45 -5.57 -5.77 -19.21
N GLU A 46 -5.82 -6.68 -20.16
CA GLU A 46 -6.62 -6.41 -21.36
C GLU A 46 -8.12 -6.36 -21.07
N PHE A 47 -8.54 -6.81 -19.88
CA PHE A 47 -9.92 -6.92 -19.46
C PHE A 47 -10.30 -5.84 -18.44
N MET A 48 -9.35 -5.04 -18.00
CA MET A 48 -9.53 -3.92 -17.07
C MET A 48 -9.33 -2.58 -17.76
N THR A 49 -9.95 -1.54 -17.19
CA THR A 49 -9.60 -0.17 -17.55
C THR A 49 -8.18 0.13 -17.07
N ALA A 50 -7.47 1.00 -17.79
CA ALA A 50 -6.06 1.28 -17.50
C ALA A 50 -5.85 1.85 -16.09
N ASP A 51 -6.79 2.66 -15.61
CA ASP A 51 -6.75 3.26 -14.28
C ASP A 51 -7.05 2.25 -13.16
N PHE A 52 -8.00 1.32 -13.36
CA PHE A 52 -8.26 0.26 -12.38
C PHE A 52 -7.08 -0.71 -12.30
N TYR A 53 -6.53 -1.12 -13.44
CA TYR A 53 -5.32 -1.92 -13.47
C TYR A 53 -4.15 -1.24 -12.75
N ALA A 54 -3.93 0.07 -12.99
CA ALA A 54 -2.84 0.81 -12.35
C ALA A 54 -2.97 0.88 -10.82
N VAL A 55 -4.20 0.98 -10.31
CA VAL A 55 -4.46 0.94 -8.86
C VAL A 55 -4.07 -0.42 -8.29
N LEU A 56 -4.52 -1.52 -8.90
CA LEU A 56 -4.21 -2.86 -8.44
C LEU A 56 -2.70 -3.18 -8.57
N ASP A 57 -2.07 -2.83 -9.71
CA ASP A 57 -0.63 -2.97 -9.91
C ASP A 57 0.18 -2.23 -8.83
N THR A 58 -0.27 -1.03 -8.45
CA THR A 58 0.37 -0.28 -7.37
C THR A 58 0.25 -0.99 -6.04
N MET A 59 -0.95 -1.46 -5.69
CA MET A 59 -1.19 -2.14 -4.41
C MET A 59 -0.39 -3.43 -4.27
N PHE A 60 -0.32 -4.23 -5.32
CA PHE A 60 0.28 -5.57 -5.22
C PHE A 60 1.78 -5.61 -5.46
N TYR A 61 2.33 -4.66 -6.23
CA TYR A 61 3.72 -4.77 -6.69
C TYR A 61 4.58 -3.55 -6.42
N ARG A 62 4.00 -2.42 -5.99
CA ARG A 62 4.75 -1.17 -5.87
C ARG A 62 4.78 -0.56 -4.48
N LEU A 63 3.96 -1.05 -3.57
CA LEU A 63 4.06 -0.69 -2.16
C LEU A 63 5.23 -1.45 -1.52
N PRO A 64 5.86 -0.88 -0.49
CA PRO A 64 6.87 -1.59 0.32
C PRO A 64 6.35 -2.95 0.80
N ALA A 65 7.23 -3.94 0.91
CA ALA A 65 6.84 -5.33 1.17
C ALA A 65 6.06 -5.53 2.49
N HIS A 66 6.33 -4.70 3.52
CA HIS A 66 5.60 -4.71 4.80
C HIS A 66 4.24 -4.02 4.72
N GLU A 67 3.99 -3.27 3.65
CA GLU A 67 2.74 -2.59 3.34
C GLU A 67 2.05 -3.19 2.12
N ALA A 68 2.77 -4.04 1.36
CA ALA A 68 2.15 -4.87 0.36
C ALA A 68 1.09 -5.70 1.07
N MET A 69 -0.16 -5.42 0.77
CA MET A 69 -1.26 -6.13 1.39
C MET A 69 -1.02 -7.61 1.23
N ASP A 70 -1.00 -8.29 2.35
CA ASP A 70 -1.00 -9.72 2.40
C ASP A 70 -2.08 -10.25 1.44
N HIS A 71 -1.88 -11.42 0.88
CA HIS A 71 -2.83 -12.12 0.00
C HIS A 71 -4.29 -12.08 0.50
N GLU A 72 -4.50 -11.85 1.78
CA GLU A 72 -5.78 -11.66 2.43
C GLU A 72 -6.64 -10.55 1.82
N TRP A 73 -6.06 -9.49 1.23
CA TRP A 73 -6.87 -8.42 0.64
C TRP A 73 -7.58 -8.85 -0.65
N LEU A 74 -6.98 -9.73 -1.41
CA LEU A 74 -7.61 -10.33 -2.58
C LEU A 74 -8.80 -11.23 -2.19
N TYR A 75 -8.62 -12.00 -1.13
CA TYR A 75 -9.72 -12.72 -0.52
C TYR A 75 -10.77 -11.76 0.03
N TYR A 76 -10.36 -10.64 0.63
CA TYR A 76 -11.27 -9.63 1.15
C TYR A 76 -12.11 -8.98 0.04
N PHE A 77 -11.57 -8.81 -1.17
CA PHE A 77 -12.30 -8.33 -2.34
C PHE A 77 -13.41 -9.28 -2.77
N VAL A 78 -13.23 -10.57 -2.60
CA VAL A 78 -14.09 -11.58 -3.19
C VAL A 78 -14.69 -12.55 -2.18
N THR A 79 -14.01 -12.87 -1.08
CA THR A 79 -14.45 -13.91 -0.14
C THR A 79 -14.51 -13.47 1.32
N GLY A 80 -13.97 -12.32 1.68
CA GLY A 80 -14.03 -11.76 3.05
C GLY A 80 -13.35 -12.54 4.17
N ASN A 81 -13.16 -13.85 4.07
CA ASN A 81 -12.72 -14.71 5.18
C ASN A 81 -11.81 -15.88 4.82
N GLY A 82 -11.05 -15.82 3.72
CA GLY A 82 -10.01 -16.82 3.44
C GLY A 82 -10.51 -18.14 2.85
N GLY A 83 -11.70 -18.21 2.32
CA GLY A 83 -12.14 -19.34 1.49
C GLY A 83 -11.63 -19.25 0.06
N THR A 84 -11.69 -20.33 -0.71
CA THR A 84 -11.43 -20.32 -2.15
C THR A 84 -12.70 -20.05 -2.92
N ILE A 85 -12.61 -19.35 -4.05
CA ILE A 85 -13.74 -19.16 -4.96
C ILE A 85 -13.94 -20.43 -5.76
N ALA A 86 -15.10 -21.06 -5.60
CA ALA A 86 -15.46 -22.25 -6.36
C ALA A 86 -15.98 -21.91 -7.75
N ASP A 87 -16.87 -20.93 -7.86
CA ASP A 87 -17.38 -20.43 -9.14
C ASP A 87 -18.02 -19.03 -9.02
N TYR A 88 -18.32 -18.44 -10.18
CA TYR A 88 -19.05 -17.17 -10.32
C TYR A 88 -20.24 -17.37 -11.23
N THR A 89 -21.36 -16.77 -10.89
CA THR A 89 -22.55 -16.74 -11.73
C THR A 89 -23.04 -15.31 -11.89
N VAL A 90 -23.13 -14.81 -13.14
CA VAL A 90 -23.75 -13.52 -13.42
C VAL A 90 -25.26 -13.66 -13.34
N THR A 91 -25.86 -13.07 -12.33
CA THR A 91 -27.32 -13.14 -12.09
C THR A 91 -28.09 -11.99 -12.75
N GLY A 92 -27.40 -10.88 -13.04
CA GLY A 92 -28.01 -9.73 -13.67
C GLY A 92 -27.02 -8.77 -14.28
N VAL A 93 -27.51 -7.90 -15.17
CA VAL A 93 -26.76 -6.77 -15.68
C VAL A 93 -27.69 -5.58 -15.91
N GLN A 94 -27.25 -4.40 -15.55
CA GLN A 94 -27.93 -3.14 -15.75
C GLN A 94 -27.00 -2.10 -16.35
N LYS A 95 -27.41 -1.48 -17.45
CA LYS A 95 -26.74 -0.27 -17.97
C LYS A 95 -27.12 0.91 -17.11
N THR A 96 -26.14 1.68 -16.67
CA THR A 96 -26.35 2.95 -15.98
C THR A 96 -26.38 4.13 -16.96
N ASP A 97 -25.61 4.02 -18.05
CA ASP A 97 -25.60 4.97 -19.16
C ASP A 97 -25.09 4.32 -20.47
N ALA A 98 -24.63 5.13 -21.44
CA ALA A 98 -24.16 4.64 -22.75
C ALA A 98 -22.82 3.86 -22.63
N THR A 99 -22.03 4.16 -21.63
CA THR A 99 -20.66 3.66 -21.44
C THR A 99 -20.44 2.91 -20.14
N HIS A 100 -21.41 2.89 -19.23
CA HIS A 100 -21.30 2.19 -17.94
C HIS A 100 -22.40 1.17 -17.74
N ALA A 101 -22.03 0.05 -17.11
CA ALA A 101 -22.95 -0.99 -16.72
C ALA A 101 -22.47 -1.66 -15.40
N ILE A 102 -23.40 -2.22 -14.66
CA ILE A 102 -23.13 -2.98 -13.44
C ILE A 102 -23.67 -4.38 -13.64
N ALA A 103 -22.84 -5.38 -13.45
CA ALA A 103 -23.26 -6.78 -13.36
C ALA A 103 -23.35 -7.20 -11.90
N THR A 104 -24.40 -7.94 -11.58
CA THR A 104 -24.55 -8.63 -10.31
C THR A 104 -23.98 -10.04 -10.45
N ILE A 105 -23.07 -10.39 -9.56
CA ILE A 105 -22.35 -11.66 -9.58
C ILE A 105 -22.65 -12.38 -8.27
N SER A 106 -23.09 -13.62 -8.37
CA SER A 106 -23.12 -14.54 -7.24
C SER A 106 -21.80 -15.30 -7.20
N VAL A 107 -21.09 -15.17 -6.11
CA VAL A 107 -19.81 -15.87 -5.86
C VAL A 107 -20.08 -17.00 -4.88
N ARG A 108 -19.65 -18.20 -5.24
CA ARG A 108 -19.69 -19.33 -4.36
C ARG A 108 -18.30 -19.58 -3.77
N GLN A 109 -18.21 -19.48 -2.47
CA GLN A 109 -17.00 -19.80 -1.70
C GLN A 109 -16.97 -21.30 -1.38
N MET A 110 -15.77 -21.81 -1.17
CA MET A 110 -15.53 -23.17 -0.69
C MET A 110 -14.38 -23.14 0.31
N TRP A 111 -14.57 -23.78 1.45
CA TRP A 111 -13.52 -23.88 2.45
C TRP A 111 -12.44 -24.90 2.04
N GLU A 112 -11.24 -24.80 2.63
CA GLU A 112 -10.12 -25.69 2.29
C GLU A 112 -10.42 -27.18 2.45
N ASP A 113 -11.34 -27.54 3.36
CA ASP A 113 -11.80 -28.91 3.57
C ASP A 113 -12.86 -29.35 2.54
N GLY A 114 -13.22 -28.47 1.58
CA GLY A 114 -14.24 -28.71 0.58
C GLY A 114 -15.67 -28.57 1.10
N SER A 115 -15.88 -28.12 2.34
CA SER A 115 -17.19 -27.83 2.88
C SER A 115 -17.81 -26.60 2.22
N PHE A 116 -19.14 -26.60 2.13
CA PHE A 116 -19.92 -25.53 1.52
C PHE A 116 -21.30 -25.44 2.17
N ASP A 117 -21.74 -24.25 2.50
CA ASP A 117 -23.08 -23.96 3.03
C ASP A 117 -23.79 -22.95 2.12
N GLU A 118 -24.88 -23.37 1.45
CA GLU A 118 -25.64 -22.52 0.53
C GLU A 118 -26.22 -21.25 1.17
N THR A 119 -26.27 -21.18 2.50
CA THR A 119 -26.85 -20.05 3.22
C THR A 119 -25.83 -19.00 3.64
N THR A 120 -24.55 -19.37 3.73
CA THR A 120 -23.47 -18.50 4.24
C THR A 120 -22.32 -18.33 3.25
N ASP A 121 -22.16 -19.28 2.31
CA ASP A 121 -20.99 -19.35 1.42
C ASP A 121 -21.34 -18.88 -0.02
N ILE A 122 -22.51 -18.25 -0.20
CA ILE A 122 -22.89 -17.55 -1.43
C ILE A 122 -23.03 -16.07 -1.12
N GLU A 123 -22.19 -15.26 -1.77
CA GLU A 123 -22.22 -13.80 -1.66
C GLU A 123 -22.55 -13.15 -2.99
N GLU A 124 -23.24 -12.01 -2.92
CA GLU A 124 -23.57 -11.20 -4.09
C GLU A 124 -22.62 -10.01 -4.16
N HIS A 125 -21.94 -9.87 -5.31
CA HIS A 125 -21.00 -8.82 -5.61
C HIS A 125 -21.40 -8.02 -6.84
N LYS A 126 -20.78 -6.86 -7.04
CA LYS A 126 -21.01 -5.99 -8.19
C LYS A 126 -19.74 -5.83 -8.99
N LEU A 127 -19.81 -6.20 -10.26
CA LEU A 127 -18.77 -5.89 -11.24
C LEU A 127 -19.16 -4.63 -12.01
N TYR A 128 -18.38 -3.59 -11.88
CA TYR A 128 -18.57 -2.35 -12.61
C TYR A 128 -17.80 -2.43 -13.93
N MET A 129 -18.49 -2.08 -15.01
CA MET A 129 -17.95 -2.16 -16.36
C MET A 129 -18.02 -0.80 -17.04
N GLU A 130 -16.95 -0.44 -17.73
CA GLU A 130 -16.87 0.76 -18.57
C GLU A 130 -16.59 0.38 -20.03
N LYS A 131 -17.22 1.07 -20.98
CA LYS A 131 -17.02 0.86 -22.41
C LYS A 131 -15.93 1.77 -22.94
N VAL A 132 -14.74 1.22 -23.14
CA VAL A 132 -13.57 1.91 -23.67
C VAL A 132 -13.28 1.41 -25.08
N ASN A 133 -13.22 2.32 -26.07
CA ASN A 133 -12.96 1.98 -27.49
C ASN A 133 -13.90 0.88 -28.05
N GLY A 134 -15.14 0.85 -27.57
CA GLY A 134 -16.15 -0.10 -28.02
C GLY A 134 -16.16 -1.44 -27.27
N GLN A 135 -15.23 -1.68 -26.38
CA GLN A 135 -15.14 -2.88 -25.54
C GLN A 135 -15.54 -2.58 -24.12
N TRP A 136 -16.28 -3.49 -23.49
CA TRP A 136 -16.62 -3.41 -22.09
C TRP A 136 -15.48 -4.02 -21.27
N LEU A 137 -14.91 -3.22 -20.36
CA LEU A 137 -13.81 -3.57 -19.47
C LEU A 137 -14.27 -3.45 -18.02
N MET A 138 -13.64 -4.18 -17.13
CA MET A 138 -13.80 -4.06 -15.69
C MET A 138 -13.19 -2.73 -15.22
N CYS A 139 -13.93 -1.90 -14.52
CA CYS A 139 -13.44 -0.61 -14.02
C CYS A 139 -13.48 -0.50 -12.49
N ASP A 140 -14.21 -1.38 -11.82
CA ASP A 140 -14.26 -1.50 -10.37
C ASP A 140 -14.95 -2.82 -9.96
N PHE A 141 -14.77 -3.22 -8.70
CA PHE A 141 -15.44 -4.34 -8.08
C PHE A 141 -15.90 -3.93 -6.67
N ASP A 142 -17.19 -4.04 -6.38
CA ASP A 142 -17.82 -3.65 -5.11
C ASP A 142 -17.49 -2.23 -4.60
N GLU A 143 -17.19 -1.31 -5.50
CA GLU A 143 -16.77 0.08 -5.18
C GLU A 143 -15.43 0.15 -4.40
N HIS A 144 -14.61 -0.92 -4.43
CA HIS A 144 -13.36 -0.99 -3.69
C HIS A 144 -12.21 -0.16 -4.29
N LYS A 145 -12.29 0.20 -5.57
CA LYS A 145 -11.22 0.99 -6.22
C LYS A 145 -10.86 2.25 -5.44
N GLN A 146 -11.88 2.96 -4.91
CA GLN A 146 -11.64 4.17 -4.13
C GLN A 146 -10.99 3.88 -2.78
N ASP A 147 -11.28 2.73 -2.17
CA ASP A 147 -10.63 2.29 -0.94
C ASP A 147 -9.17 1.93 -1.19
N CYS A 148 -8.88 1.26 -2.30
CA CYS A 148 -7.51 1.00 -2.75
C CYS A 148 -6.73 2.31 -2.98
N ILE A 149 -7.32 3.30 -3.64
CA ILE A 149 -6.69 4.59 -3.86
C ILE A 149 -6.35 5.26 -2.52
N ARG A 150 -7.30 5.30 -1.59
CA ARG A 150 -7.07 5.88 -0.25
C ARG A 150 -5.96 5.14 0.52
N TYR A 151 -5.93 3.83 0.42
CA TYR A 151 -4.88 3.02 1.03
C TYR A 151 -3.50 3.37 0.46
N ILE A 152 -3.38 3.43 -0.88
CA ILE A 152 -2.13 3.82 -1.56
C ILE A 152 -1.69 5.24 -1.16
N GLU A 153 -2.63 6.17 -1.08
CA GLU A 153 -2.34 7.55 -0.69
C GLU A 153 -1.87 7.64 0.77
N ASN A 154 -2.52 6.91 1.67
CA ASN A 154 -2.13 6.86 3.08
C ASN A 154 -0.73 6.26 3.25
N ASN A 155 -0.42 5.17 2.56
CA ASN A 155 0.90 4.55 2.60
C ASN A 155 2.00 5.47 2.05
N ARG A 156 1.73 6.14 0.93
CA ARG A 156 2.67 7.13 0.38
C ARG A 156 2.92 8.30 1.34
N ARG A 157 1.87 8.74 2.03
CA ARG A 157 1.96 9.81 3.01
C ARG A 157 2.75 9.35 4.23
N GLU A 158 2.52 8.14 4.73
CA GLU A 158 3.29 7.56 5.83
C GLU A 158 4.76 7.40 5.46
N GLN A 159 5.07 6.88 4.27
CA GLN A 159 6.44 6.77 3.80
C GLN A 159 7.13 8.14 3.69
N ALA A 160 6.46 9.14 3.15
CA ALA A 160 7.00 10.50 3.06
C ALA A 160 7.29 11.11 4.45
N LEU A 161 6.45 10.81 5.45
CA LEU A 161 6.69 11.18 6.84
C LEU A 161 7.94 10.49 7.40
N ARG A 162 8.07 9.17 7.20
CA ARG A 162 9.24 8.38 7.61
C ARG A 162 10.53 8.89 6.96
N ASP A 163 10.49 9.21 5.67
CA ASP A 163 11.62 9.76 4.93
C ASP A 163 12.05 11.11 5.51
N ALA A 164 11.11 11.99 5.83
CA ALA A 164 11.41 13.30 6.42
C ALA A 164 12.04 13.17 7.82
N ILE A 165 11.56 12.22 8.64
CA ILE A 165 12.14 11.93 9.96
C ILE A 165 13.55 11.36 9.78
N SER A 166 13.74 10.40 8.88
CA SER A 166 15.03 9.79 8.57
C SER A 166 16.04 10.84 8.10
N ASP A 167 15.64 11.69 7.17
CA ASP A 167 16.43 12.81 6.65
C ASP A 167 16.89 13.77 7.77
N TYR A 168 15.97 14.13 8.66
CA TYR A 168 16.28 14.97 9.83
C TYR A 168 17.28 14.28 10.74
N LEU A 169 17.05 13.03 11.09
CA LEU A 169 17.94 12.26 11.94
C LEU A 169 19.36 12.16 11.36
N VAL A 170 19.48 11.91 10.06
CA VAL A 170 20.80 11.85 9.38
C VAL A 170 21.49 13.21 9.41
N LYS A 171 20.76 14.29 9.07
CA LYS A 171 21.35 15.64 8.88
C LYS A 171 21.65 16.35 10.18
N GLU A 172 20.79 16.22 11.20
CA GLU A 172 20.89 17.01 12.45
C GLU A 172 21.49 16.19 13.59
N ILE A 173 21.21 14.89 13.64
CA ILE A 173 21.65 14.02 14.74
C ILE A 173 22.86 13.18 14.32
N GLY A 174 22.81 12.57 13.12
CA GLY A 174 23.87 11.69 12.62
C GLY A 174 25.24 12.38 12.55
N VAL A 175 25.28 13.66 12.26
CA VAL A 175 26.53 14.45 12.19
C VAL A 175 27.25 14.57 13.53
N GLN A 176 26.60 14.26 14.65
CA GLN A 176 27.19 14.29 15.99
C GLN A 176 27.99 13.04 16.31
N TYR A 177 27.90 12.00 15.47
CA TYR A 177 28.57 10.72 15.63
C TYR A 177 29.80 10.60 14.74
N ARG A 178 30.65 9.61 15.06
CA ARG A 178 31.72 9.20 14.16
C ARG A 178 31.07 8.66 12.86
N GLN A 179 31.31 9.36 11.76
CA GLN A 179 30.73 9.00 10.48
C GLN A 179 31.36 7.76 9.88
N GLY A 180 30.55 6.94 9.23
CA GLY A 180 30.90 5.89 8.30
C GLY A 180 30.53 6.29 6.87
N GLU A 181 30.42 5.31 5.99
CA GLU A 181 30.04 5.52 4.58
C GLU A 181 28.53 5.75 4.43
N LEU A 182 27.72 5.09 5.26
CA LEU A 182 26.26 5.14 5.21
C LEU A 182 25.69 5.44 6.60
N CYS A 183 24.75 6.36 6.68
CA CYS A 183 23.95 6.61 7.87
C CYS A 183 22.52 6.13 7.62
N ILE A 184 22.10 5.09 8.33
CA ILE A 184 20.78 4.50 8.15
C ILE A 184 20.10 4.49 9.52
N PRO A 185 19.13 5.37 9.79
CA PRO A 185 18.38 5.39 11.04
C PRO A 185 17.47 4.16 11.18
N THR A 186 17.12 3.83 12.42
CA THR A 186 16.01 2.93 12.73
C THR A 186 14.90 3.72 13.40
N LEU A 187 13.71 3.72 12.79
CA LEU A 187 12.55 4.47 13.24
C LEU A 187 11.57 3.54 13.96
N MET A 188 11.55 3.61 15.29
CA MET A 188 10.53 2.93 16.10
C MET A 188 9.46 3.95 16.51
N ILE A 189 8.44 4.12 15.68
CA ILE A 189 7.36 5.08 15.94
C ILE A 189 6.43 4.51 17.02
N VAL A 190 6.33 5.22 18.13
CA VAL A 190 5.46 4.88 19.27
C VAL A 190 4.02 5.32 19.02
N SER A 191 3.87 6.52 18.46
CA SER A 191 2.57 7.08 18.06
C SER A 191 2.78 8.27 17.13
N ALA A 192 1.85 8.47 16.20
CA ALA A 192 1.75 9.67 15.40
C ALA A 192 0.33 10.25 15.54
N GLN A 193 0.24 11.57 15.68
CA GLN A 193 -1.04 12.26 15.84
C GLN A 193 -1.06 13.53 15.00
N GLU A 194 -2.06 13.66 14.14
CA GLU A 194 -2.35 14.89 13.45
C GLU A 194 -2.90 15.93 14.45
N ILE A 195 -2.27 17.09 14.49
CA ILE A 195 -2.65 18.22 15.37
C ILE A 195 -3.46 19.25 14.60
N SER A 196 -3.11 19.44 13.33
CA SER A 196 -3.83 20.25 12.36
C SER A 196 -3.67 19.67 10.96
N VAL A 197 -4.22 20.29 9.95
CA VAL A 197 -4.14 19.86 8.54
C VAL A 197 -2.67 19.81 8.05
N ASP A 198 -1.81 20.63 8.65
CA ASP A 198 -0.42 20.84 8.21
C ASP A 198 0.61 20.49 9.30
N GLN A 199 0.19 19.89 10.43
CA GLN A 199 1.08 19.59 11.54
C GLN A 199 0.75 18.24 12.20
N ALA A 200 1.79 17.45 12.46
CA ALA A 200 1.71 16.21 13.21
C ALA A 200 2.74 16.17 14.35
N TRP A 201 2.41 15.48 15.41
CA TRP A 201 3.31 15.04 16.46
C TRP A 201 3.65 13.58 16.27
N VAL A 202 4.95 13.26 16.33
CA VAL A 202 5.46 11.90 16.21
C VAL A 202 6.33 11.57 17.41
N TRP A 203 5.83 10.68 18.25
CA TRP A 203 6.61 10.10 19.35
C TRP A 203 7.35 8.87 18.85
N GLY A 204 8.63 8.80 19.14
CA GLY A 204 9.42 7.67 18.68
C GLY A 204 10.64 7.36 19.56
N ASP A 205 11.12 6.15 19.37
CA ASP A 205 12.40 5.67 19.87
C ASP A 205 13.32 5.48 18.67
N PHE A 206 14.04 6.57 18.33
CA PHE A 206 14.84 6.64 17.12
C PHE A 206 16.28 6.23 17.39
N TRP A 207 16.87 5.52 16.45
CA TRP A 207 18.26 5.09 16.54
C TRP A 207 19.03 5.57 15.32
N ILE A 208 20.25 6.09 15.53
CA ILE A 208 21.19 6.44 14.49
C ILE A 208 22.23 5.35 14.41
N TRP A 209 22.51 4.92 13.18
CA TRP A 209 23.55 3.96 12.89
C TRP A 209 24.41 4.42 11.71
N TRP A 210 25.72 4.49 11.93
CA TRP A 210 26.69 4.67 10.87
C TRP A 210 27.34 3.34 10.53
N TYR A 211 27.45 3.06 9.25
CA TYR A 211 28.01 1.83 8.73
C TYR A 211 29.13 2.11 7.75
N ASN A 212 30.12 1.17 7.67
CA ASN A 212 30.99 0.98 6.53
C ASN A 212 30.58 -0.29 5.80
N GLN A 213 30.68 -0.28 4.48
CA GLN A 213 30.45 -1.47 3.68
C GLN A 213 31.75 -2.27 3.57
N GLU A 214 31.74 -3.51 4.02
CA GLU A 214 32.83 -4.46 3.83
C GLU A 214 32.32 -5.69 3.09
N GLY A 215 32.55 -5.76 1.78
CA GLY A 215 31.98 -6.81 0.91
C GLY A 215 30.45 -6.72 0.83
N ASP A 216 29.77 -7.74 1.30
CA ASP A 216 28.31 -7.83 1.36
C ASP A 216 27.74 -7.53 2.77
N THR A 217 28.52 -6.94 3.65
CA THR A 217 28.19 -6.71 5.05
C THR A 217 28.29 -5.24 5.42
N LEU A 218 27.25 -4.70 6.06
CA LEU A 218 27.26 -3.39 6.74
C LEU A 218 27.87 -3.53 8.13
N LYS A 219 29.05 -2.97 8.36
CA LYS A 219 29.71 -2.96 9.67
C LYS A 219 29.42 -1.68 10.42
N THR A 220 28.83 -1.80 11.61
CA THR A 220 28.51 -0.65 12.45
C THR A 220 29.77 0.07 12.91
N VAL A 221 29.84 1.37 12.65
CA VAL A 221 30.94 2.28 13.04
C VAL A 221 30.61 2.99 14.35
N SER A 222 29.40 3.50 14.46
CA SER A 222 28.90 4.23 15.63
C SER A 222 27.37 4.32 15.56
N GLY A 223 26.77 4.71 16.66
CA GLY A 223 25.34 4.91 16.73
C GLY A 223 24.87 5.26 18.13
N GLY A 224 23.60 5.58 18.26
CA GLY A 224 22.98 5.88 19.54
C GLY A 224 21.47 6.05 19.45
N ASN A 225 20.86 6.07 20.60
CA ASN A 225 19.42 6.24 20.78
C ASN A 225 19.04 7.70 20.98
N HIS A 226 17.93 8.09 20.42
CA HIS A 226 17.30 9.42 20.52
C HIS A 226 15.79 9.25 20.63
N SER A 227 15.29 9.08 21.83
CA SER A 227 13.86 8.98 22.08
C SER A 227 13.24 10.37 22.29
N GLY A 228 12.01 10.58 21.80
CA GLY A 228 11.37 11.87 22.03
C GLY A 228 10.14 12.12 21.15
N LEU A 229 9.81 13.42 21.07
CA LEU A 229 8.70 13.97 20.31
C LEU A 229 9.20 14.87 19.19
N MET A 230 8.88 14.51 17.95
CA MET A 230 9.08 15.40 16.79
C MET A 230 7.79 16.14 16.47
N THR A 231 7.91 17.44 16.18
CA THR A 231 6.87 18.21 15.49
C THR A 231 7.21 18.22 14.02
N VAL A 232 6.28 17.74 13.20
CA VAL A 232 6.45 17.64 11.74
C VAL A 232 5.42 18.52 11.07
N LEU A 233 5.86 19.33 10.11
CA LEU A 233 5.01 20.17 9.27
C LEU A 233 4.83 19.49 7.91
N GLU A 234 3.64 19.64 7.34
CA GLU A 234 3.32 19.24 5.97
C GLU A 234 3.02 20.49 5.14
N GLU A 235 3.82 20.74 4.10
CA GLU A 235 3.64 21.82 3.15
C GLU A 235 3.66 21.24 1.73
N ASP A 236 2.58 21.42 0.98
CA ASP A 236 2.43 20.93 -0.40
C ASP A 236 2.73 19.41 -0.55
N GLY A 237 2.26 18.60 0.40
CA GLY A 237 2.46 17.15 0.43
C GLY A 237 3.90 16.71 0.77
N LYS A 238 4.72 17.63 1.28
CA LYS A 238 6.08 17.35 1.77
C LYS A 238 6.17 17.55 3.26
N PHE A 239 6.76 16.56 3.92
CA PHE A 239 6.99 16.63 5.36
C PHE A 239 8.36 17.23 5.69
N LYS A 240 8.40 17.95 6.80
CA LYS A 240 9.64 18.49 7.37
C LYS A 240 9.56 18.46 8.89
N VAL A 241 10.58 17.94 9.53
CA VAL A 241 10.71 18.05 10.99
C VAL A 241 11.04 19.50 11.37
N GLU A 242 10.17 20.14 12.13
CA GLU A 242 10.36 21.49 12.65
C GLU A 242 11.17 21.49 13.94
N SER A 243 10.88 20.55 14.84
CA SER A 243 11.54 20.45 16.14
C SER A 243 11.58 19.00 16.64
N PHE A 244 12.58 18.71 17.48
CA PHE A 244 12.71 17.43 18.14
C PHE A 244 13.02 17.63 19.63
N GLU A 245 12.05 17.34 20.49
CA GLU A 245 12.22 17.33 21.94
C GLU A 245 12.66 15.95 22.39
N GLN A 246 13.93 15.82 22.80
CA GLN A 246 14.52 14.55 23.19
C GLN A 246 14.41 14.29 24.70
N THR A 247 14.41 13.01 25.09
CA THR A 247 14.60 12.61 26.48
C THR A 247 16.01 12.97 26.96
N VAL A 248 16.15 13.20 28.24
CA VAL A 248 17.45 13.51 28.86
C VAL A 248 18.16 12.18 29.18
N ASP A 249 19.46 12.13 28.95
CA ASP A 249 20.26 10.97 29.29
C ASP A 249 20.47 10.80 30.82
N GLY A 250 20.73 9.56 31.22
CA GLY A 250 21.08 9.21 32.59
C GLY A 250 19.93 9.33 33.58
N ALA A 251 20.21 9.87 34.80
CA ALA A 251 19.24 9.89 35.90
C ALA A 251 17.96 10.72 35.61
N GLY A 252 17.99 11.60 34.62
CA GLY A 252 16.85 12.40 34.20
C GLY A 252 15.95 11.73 33.16
N ASN A 253 16.34 10.58 32.65
CA ASN A 253 15.65 9.94 31.52
C ASN A 253 14.17 9.64 31.83
N ASP A 254 13.89 8.89 32.89
CA ASP A 254 12.51 8.51 33.25
C ASP A 254 11.58 9.72 33.41
N ALA A 255 12.02 10.75 34.12
CA ALA A 255 11.22 11.94 34.34
C ALA A 255 10.94 12.70 33.02
N SER A 256 11.94 12.83 32.15
CA SER A 256 11.78 13.46 30.85
C SER A 256 10.93 12.63 29.91
N ALA A 257 11.10 11.30 29.88
CA ALA A 257 10.30 10.40 29.09
C ALA A 257 8.82 10.44 29.49
N ARG A 258 8.50 10.39 30.79
CA ARG A 258 7.10 10.54 31.25
C ARG A 258 6.47 11.85 30.82
N ARG A 259 7.23 12.94 30.85
CA ARG A 259 6.76 14.25 30.44
C ARG A 259 6.51 14.34 28.92
N ILE A 260 7.41 13.76 28.13
CA ILE A 260 7.35 13.81 26.65
C ILE A 260 6.31 12.83 26.11
N PHE A 261 6.36 11.57 26.53
CA PHE A 261 5.49 10.51 26.01
C PHE A 261 4.07 10.51 26.61
N ARG A 262 3.86 11.07 27.79
CA ARG A 262 2.53 11.19 28.44
C ARG A 262 1.76 9.86 28.44
N SER A 263 0.60 9.81 27.74
CA SER A 263 -0.23 8.60 27.61
C SER A 263 0.45 7.48 26.82
N HIS A 264 1.50 7.75 26.08
CA HIS A 264 2.26 6.77 25.30
C HIS A 264 3.47 6.21 26.04
N TYR A 265 3.69 6.62 27.31
CA TYR A 265 4.88 6.27 28.07
C TYR A 265 5.07 4.74 28.23
N ASP A 266 3.99 4.01 28.54
CA ASP A 266 4.08 2.55 28.73
C ASP A 266 4.41 1.81 27.41
N ILE A 267 3.86 2.29 26.28
CA ILE A 267 4.19 1.75 24.95
C ILE A 267 5.67 2.01 24.66
N TYR A 268 6.13 3.25 24.88
CA TYR A 268 7.55 3.61 24.74
C TYR A 268 8.45 2.70 25.57
N CYS A 269 8.17 2.52 26.86
CA CYS A 269 8.97 1.67 27.75
C CYS A 269 9.05 0.23 27.25
N ASN A 270 7.93 -0.34 26.80
CA ASN A 270 7.90 -1.68 26.26
C ASN A 270 8.74 -1.82 24.98
N MET A 271 8.66 -0.86 24.07
CA MET A 271 9.46 -0.84 22.84
C MET A 271 10.94 -0.62 23.14
N HIS A 272 11.27 0.39 23.94
CA HIS A 272 12.65 0.77 24.27
C HIS A 272 13.41 -0.34 24.97
N SER A 273 12.77 -1.04 25.93
CA SER A 273 13.37 -2.14 26.67
C SER A 273 13.46 -3.46 25.89
N ASN A 274 12.73 -3.61 24.80
CA ASN A 274 12.67 -4.84 24.03
C ASN A 274 13.71 -4.84 22.91
N ARG A 275 14.86 -5.47 23.21
CA ARG A 275 15.96 -5.60 22.25
C ARG A 275 15.54 -6.35 20.98
N ASP A 276 14.77 -7.40 21.11
CA ASP A 276 14.42 -8.27 19.98
C ASP A 276 13.53 -7.52 18.99
N VAL A 277 12.57 -6.73 19.47
CA VAL A 277 11.74 -5.84 18.61
C VAL A 277 12.62 -4.82 17.92
N ARG A 278 13.54 -4.16 18.63
CA ARG A 278 14.43 -3.17 18.02
C ARG A 278 15.31 -3.78 16.91
N GLU A 279 15.91 -4.94 17.15
CA GLU A 279 16.75 -5.60 16.15
C GLU A 279 15.92 -6.08 14.95
N ALA A 280 14.68 -6.55 15.16
CA ALA A 280 13.78 -6.91 14.08
C ALA A 280 13.44 -5.70 13.20
N VAL A 281 13.05 -4.58 13.80
CA VAL A 281 12.75 -3.32 13.07
C VAL A 281 14.01 -2.79 12.34
N ARG A 282 15.18 -2.87 12.97
CA ARG A 282 16.46 -2.49 12.37
C ARG A 282 16.76 -3.36 11.13
N GLN A 283 16.62 -4.66 11.24
CA GLN A 283 16.85 -5.62 10.16
C GLN A 283 15.92 -5.35 8.98
N GLU A 284 14.63 -5.15 9.24
CA GLU A 284 13.63 -4.81 8.25
C GLU A 284 13.99 -3.52 7.49
N GLN A 285 14.22 -2.42 8.21
CA GLN A 285 14.54 -1.12 7.59
C GLN A 285 15.89 -1.11 6.87
N LEU A 286 16.88 -1.91 7.33
CA LEU A 286 18.12 -2.13 6.58
C LEU A 286 17.86 -2.89 5.27
N SER A 287 17.01 -3.92 5.30
CA SER A 287 16.65 -4.70 4.11
C SER A 287 15.94 -3.82 3.08
N GLU A 288 15.03 -2.95 3.52
CA GLU A 288 14.33 -1.98 2.69
C GLU A 288 15.31 -0.98 2.06
N TYR A 289 16.19 -0.40 2.87
CA TYR A 289 17.21 0.53 2.38
C TYR A 289 18.11 -0.11 1.32
N VAL A 290 18.60 -1.31 1.58
CA VAL A 290 19.45 -2.09 0.66
C VAL A 290 18.72 -2.35 -0.65
N SER A 291 17.46 -2.77 -0.59
CA SER A 291 16.61 -3.03 -1.75
C SER A 291 16.34 -1.74 -2.55
N ALA A 292 15.92 -0.68 -1.88
CA ALA A 292 15.59 0.60 -2.53
C ALA A 292 16.79 1.23 -3.26
N HIS A 293 18.03 1.01 -2.75
CA HIS A 293 19.26 1.53 -3.34
C HIS A 293 19.98 0.51 -4.24
N ASN A 294 19.42 -0.66 -4.47
CA ASN A 294 20.00 -1.76 -5.25
C ASN A 294 21.44 -2.12 -4.78
N LEU A 295 21.66 -2.14 -3.47
CA LEU A 295 22.95 -2.48 -2.89
C LEU A 295 23.12 -4.01 -2.81
N ASN A 296 24.34 -4.49 -3.10
CA ASN A 296 24.66 -5.91 -2.94
C ASN A 296 25.12 -6.18 -1.49
N ILE A 297 24.19 -6.08 -0.55
CA ILE A 297 24.43 -6.26 0.89
C ILE A 297 23.44 -7.32 1.37
N HIS A 298 23.95 -8.26 2.18
CA HIS A 298 23.17 -9.39 2.70
C HIS A 298 23.27 -9.54 4.20
N TYR A 299 24.15 -8.79 4.86
CA TYR A 299 24.39 -8.88 6.30
C TYR A 299 24.62 -7.50 6.91
N TYR A 300 24.35 -7.38 8.22
CA TYR A 300 24.92 -6.32 9.04
C TYR A 300 25.63 -6.91 10.24
N GLN A 301 26.59 -6.18 10.82
CA GLN A 301 27.41 -6.66 11.93
C GLN A 301 27.77 -5.54 12.89
N ASP A 302 27.45 -5.71 14.15
CA ASP A 302 27.95 -4.87 15.23
C ASP A 302 29.33 -5.36 15.71
N TYR A 303 30.13 -4.43 16.25
CA TYR A 303 31.49 -4.77 16.74
C TYR A 303 31.44 -5.85 17.81
N GLY A 304 32.19 -6.93 17.60
CA GLY A 304 32.31 -8.06 18.53
C GLY A 304 31.12 -9.05 18.51
N TRP A 305 30.20 -8.93 17.57
CA TRP A 305 29.05 -9.82 17.39
C TRP A 305 29.12 -10.53 16.04
N ASP A 306 28.41 -11.64 15.94
CA ASP A 306 28.24 -12.33 14.65
C ASP A 306 27.42 -11.48 13.66
N ALA A 307 27.66 -11.69 12.37
CA ALA A 307 26.88 -11.04 11.33
C ALA A 307 25.44 -11.56 11.31
N VAL A 308 24.49 -10.65 11.20
CA VAL A 308 23.06 -10.93 11.09
C VAL A 308 22.67 -10.83 9.62
N LYS A 309 21.93 -11.80 9.11
CA LYS A 309 21.44 -11.78 7.72
C LYS A 309 20.29 -10.79 7.59
N LEU A 310 20.29 -10.01 6.50
CA LEU A 310 19.19 -9.13 6.09
C LEU A 310 18.13 -9.88 5.28
#